data_f0bd91969a5318f6361fe87876515b9f
#
_entry.id   f0bd91969a5318f6361fe87876515b9f
#
_cell.length_a   1.000
_cell.length_b   1.000
_cell.length_c   1.000
_cell.angle_alpha   90.00
_cell.angle_beta   90.00
_cell.angle_gamma   90.00
#
_symmetry.space_group_name_H-M   'P 1'
#
loop_
_entity.id
_entity.type
_entity.pdbx_description
1 polymer ?
#
loop_
_entity_poly.entity_id
_entity_poly.type
_entity_poly.pdbx_seq_one_letter_code
_entity_poly.pdbx_strand_id
1 'polypeptide(L)'
;MDRFDELFADLEGQAAAERAREREGEFGDLVAENFYEVTFVERLAGAVGERVDLRTVSGAVSGVLTSVGEGCCCIGGGVLVMLAAVEGVALKPREHAVQERWRSARSILGQWCAERKQVRVETAGTALEGTLHAVARDYLQLRRRGAFELVPLRRISVVRVLQ
;
A
#
# COMPACT_ATOMS: atom_id res chain seq x y z
N MET A 1 -33.97 -43.73 -31.43
CA MET A 1 -33.47 -42.32 -31.30
C MET A 1 -33.53 -41.73 -32.68
N ASP A 2 -34.40 -40.76 -32.84
CA ASP A 2 -34.57 -40.09 -34.11
C ASP A 2 -33.42 -39.09 -34.36
N ARG A 3 -32.99 -39.02 -35.61
CA ARG A 3 -31.93 -38.09 -36.06
C ARG A 3 -32.22 -36.62 -35.71
N PHE A 4 -33.47 -36.32 -35.42
CA PHE A 4 -33.92 -35.02 -34.94
C PHE A 4 -33.59 -34.79 -33.45
N ASP A 5 -33.66 -35.82 -32.61
CA ASP A 5 -33.33 -35.73 -31.19
C ASP A 5 -31.84 -35.44 -30.95
N GLU A 6 -30.97 -36.03 -31.78
CA GLU A 6 -29.52 -35.77 -31.76
C GLU A 6 -29.21 -34.31 -32.20
N LEU A 7 -29.93 -33.81 -33.22
CA LEU A 7 -29.73 -32.45 -33.71
C LEU A 7 -30.19 -31.40 -32.68
N PHE A 8 -31.29 -31.67 -31.98
CA PHE A 8 -31.79 -30.79 -30.91
C PHE A 8 -30.86 -30.79 -29.70
N ALA A 9 -30.32 -31.94 -29.31
CA ALA A 9 -29.35 -32.04 -28.23
C ALA A 9 -28.05 -31.26 -28.52
N ASP A 10 -27.60 -31.30 -29.78
CA ASP A 10 -26.40 -30.59 -30.23
C ASP A 10 -26.63 -29.05 -30.25
N LEU A 11 -27.80 -28.58 -30.67
CA LEU A 11 -28.20 -27.19 -30.69
C LEU A 11 -28.38 -26.63 -29.26
N GLU A 12 -28.95 -27.42 -28.36
CA GLU A 12 -29.09 -27.06 -26.95
C GLU A 12 -27.73 -26.97 -26.26
N GLY A 13 -26.81 -27.88 -26.57
CA GLY A 13 -25.42 -27.84 -26.08
C GLY A 13 -24.65 -26.62 -26.56
N GLN A 14 -24.80 -26.24 -27.84
CA GLN A 14 -24.17 -25.04 -28.40
C GLN A 14 -24.74 -23.76 -27.79
N ALA A 15 -26.06 -23.65 -27.62
CA ALA A 15 -26.70 -22.51 -26.99
C ALA A 15 -26.36 -22.36 -25.49
N ALA A 16 -26.14 -23.48 -24.79
CA ALA A 16 -25.68 -23.46 -23.40
C ALA A 16 -24.22 -23.01 -23.27
N ALA A 17 -23.35 -23.44 -24.22
CA ALA A 17 -21.96 -23.04 -24.27
C ALA A 17 -21.80 -21.53 -24.62
N GLU A 18 -22.61 -21.00 -25.53
CA GLU A 18 -22.62 -19.58 -25.87
C GLU A 18 -23.05 -18.72 -24.67
N ARG A 19 -24.13 -19.10 -23.96
CA ARG A 19 -24.58 -18.39 -22.76
C ARG A 19 -23.59 -18.47 -21.61
N ALA A 20 -22.81 -19.53 -21.51
CA ALA A 20 -21.73 -19.63 -20.52
C ALA A 20 -20.57 -18.68 -20.87
N ARG A 21 -20.18 -18.57 -22.15
CA ARG A 21 -19.15 -17.63 -22.61
C ARG A 21 -19.57 -16.16 -22.45
N GLU A 22 -20.83 -15.84 -22.73
CA GLU A 22 -21.37 -14.49 -22.53
C GLU A 22 -21.33 -14.11 -21.04
N ARG A 23 -21.72 -15.02 -20.13
CA ARG A 23 -21.64 -14.78 -18.69
C ARG A 23 -20.21 -14.66 -18.17
N GLU A 24 -19.26 -15.41 -18.69
CA GLU A 24 -17.84 -15.27 -18.36
C GLU A 24 -17.28 -13.96 -18.88
N GLY A 25 -17.69 -13.49 -20.05
CA GLY A 25 -17.32 -12.20 -20.62
C GLY A 25 -17.87 -11.04 -19.77
N GLU A 26 -19.16 -11.07 -19.42
CA GLU A 26 -19.79 -10.07 -18.56
C GLU A 26 -19.17 -10.02 -17.16
N PHE A 27 -18.81 -11.18 -16.58
CA PHE A 27 -18.16 -11.26 -15.28
C PHE A 27 -16.71 -10.75 -15.35
N GLY A 28 -16.00 -11.01 -16.42
CA GLY A 28 -14.66 -10.48 -16.69
C GLY A 28 -14.67 -8.97 -16.85
N ASP A 29 -15.64 -8.41 -17.53
CA ASP A 29 -15.80 -6.96 -17.73
C ASP A 29 -16.17 -6.26 -16.41
N LEU A 30 -17.06 -6.82 -15.59
CA LEU A 30 -17.40 -6.30 -14.27
C LEU A 30 -16.23 -6.35 -13.29
N VAL A 31 -15.41 -7.40 -13.33
CA VAL A 31 -14.18 -7.49 -12.53
C VAL A 31 -13.15 -6.47 -13.00
N ALA A 32 -12.99 -6.27 -14.31
CA ALA A 32 -12.11 -5.25 -14.88
C ALA A 32 -12.57 -3.84 -14.52
N GLU A 33 -13.87 -3.56 -14.61
CA GLU A 33 -14.47 -2.27 -14.28
C GLU A 33 -14.24 -1.91 -12.80
N ASN A 34 -14.42 -2.85 -11.87
CA ASN A 34 -14.10 -2.67 -10.45
C ASN A 34 -12.60 -2.43 -10.19
N PHE A 35 -11.71 -3.01 -11.01
CA PHE A 35 -10.27 -2.77 -10.89
C PHE A 35 -9.88 -1.31 -11.23
N TYR A 36 -10.56 -0.67 -12.16
CA TYR A 36 -10.29 0.72 -12.55
C TYR A 36 -10.75 1.74 -11.50
N GLU A 37 -11.68 1.38 -10.63
CA GLU A 37 -12.21 2.26 -9.60
C GLU A 37 -11.39 2.23 -8.29
N VAL A 38 -10.60 1.19 -8.06
CA VAL A 38 -9.81 1.02 -6.82
C VAL A 38 -8.53 1.85 -6.89
N THR A 39 -8.35 2.75 -5.96
CA THR A 39 -7.15 3.58 -5.85
C THR A 39 -5.94 2.75 -5.34
N PHE A 40 -4.72 3.28 -5.56
CA PHE A 40 -3.50 2.68 -5.02
C PHE A 40 -3.57 2.49 -3.50
N VAL A 41 -4.07 3.50 -2.78
CA VAL A 41 -4.20 3.48 -1.31
C VAL A 41 -5.17 2.39 -0.86
N GLU A 42 -6.33 2.28 -1.51
CA GLU A 42 -7.33 1.24 -1.23
C GLU A 42 -6.79 -0.16 -1.51
N ARG A 43 -6.07 -0.32 -2.63
CA ARG A 43 -5.44 -1.59 -2.97
C ARG A 43 -4.37 -2.00 -1.95
N LEU A 44 -3.58 -1.03 -1.49
CA LEU A 44 -2.57 -1.26 -0.46
C LEU A 44 -3.23 -1.55 0.90
N ALA A 45 -4.30 -0.84 1.25
CA ALA A 45 -5.05 -1.07 2.49
C ALA A 45 -5.62 -2.49 2.56
N GLY A 46 -6.01 -3.07 1.44
CA GLY A 46 -6.43 -4.47 1.35
C GLY A 46 -5.32 -5.49 1.66
N ALA A 47 -4.06 -5.07 1.66
CA ALA A 47 -2.90 -5.92 1.97
C ALA A 47 -2.41 -5.77 3.43
N VAL A 48 -3.13 -5.03 4.30
CA VAL A 48 -2.78 -4.92 5.73
C VAL A 48 -2.79 -6.31 6.37
N GLY A 49 -1.73 -6.62 7.11
CA GLY A 49 -1.47 -7.94 7.69
C GLY A 49 -0.61 -8.84 6.81
N GLU A 50 -0.37 -8.48 5.57
CA GLU A 50 0.45 -9.25 4.63
C GLU A 50 1.87 -8.69 4.53
N ARG A 51 2.79 -9.56 4.11
CA ARG A 51 4.14 -9.15 3.75
C ARG A 51 4.12 -8.44 2.40
N VAL A 52 4.71 -7.27 2.34
CA VAL A 52 4.84 -6.44 1.13
C VAL A 52 6.29 -6.07 0.88
N ASP A 53 6.63 -5.84 -0.38
CA ASP A 53 7.91 -5.32 -0.80
C ASP A 53 7.68 -3.98 -1.53
N LEU A 54 8.03 -2.89 -0.87
CA LEU A 54 7.92 -1.53 -1.39
C LEU A 54 9.23 -1.09 -2.03
N ARG A 55 9.16 -0.51 -3.21
CA ARG A 55 10.28 0.21 -3.82
C ARG A 55 10.02 1.69 -3.64
N THR A 56 10.96 2.38 -3.03
CA THR A 56 10.90 3.83 -2.83
C THR A 56 12.09 4.52 -3.50
N VAL A 57 12.01 5.82 -3.64
CA VAL A 57 13.10 6.64 -4.18
C VAL A 57 14.39 6.55 -3.36
N SER A 58 14.34 6.09 -2.12
CA SER A 58 15.51 5.90 -1.24
C SER A 58 15.95 4.43 -1.12
N GLY A 59 15.23 3.49 -1.72
CA GLY A 59 15.54 2.07 -1.68
C GLY A 59 14.34 1.18 -1.37
N ALA A 60 14.60 -0.10 -1.16
CA ALA A 60 13.57 -1.10 -0.89
C ALA A 60 13.22 -1.17 0.59
N VAL A 61 11.94 -1.39 0.88
CA VAL A 61 11.40 -1.63 2.22
C VAL A 61 10.52 -2.86 2.18
N SER A 62 10.86 -3.88 2.95
CA SER A 62 10.12 -5.13 3.00
C SER A 62 9.66 -5.43 4.42
N GLY A 63 8.48 -6.00 4.57
CA GLY A 63 7.95 -6.42 5.86
C GLY A 63 6.44 -6.57 5.85
N VAL A 64 5.85 -6.74 7.02
CA VAL A 64 4.41 -6.84 7.18
C VAL A 64 3.80 -5.44 7.19
N LEU A 65 2.85 -5.20 6.31
CA LEU A 65 2.07 -3.97 6.28
C LEU A 65 1.12 -3.93 7.48
N THR A 66 1.32 -3.01 8.39
CA THR A 66 0.54 -2.93 9.63
C THR A 66 -0.56 -1.89 9.63
N SER A 67 -0.39 -0.84 8.85
CA SER A 67 -1.43 0.17 8.64
C SER A 67 -1.20 0.95 7.35
N VAL A 68 -2.27 1.50 6.81
CA VAL A 68 -2.28 2.44 5.70
C VAL A 68 -3.06 3.67 6.13
N GLY A 69 -2.60 4.84 5.77
CA GLY A 69 -3.25 6.10 6.07
C GLY A 69 -3.21 7.05 4.88
N GLU A 70 -3.67 8.26 5.09
CA GLU A 70 -3.58 9.30 4.09
C GLU A 70 -2.10 9.66 3.83
N GLY A 71 -1.63 9.32 2.63
CA GLY A 71 -0.27 9.61 2.18
C GLY A 71 0.85 8.81 2.83
N CYS A 72 0.55 7.80 3.67
CA CYS A 72 1.57 6.98 4.31
C CYS A 72 1.13 5.54 4.57
N CYS A 73 2.10 4.66 4.83
CA CYS A 73 1.85 3.34 5.37
C CYS A 73 2.93 2.95 6.40
N CYS A 74 2.62 2.00 7.26
CA CYS A 74 3.57 1.44 8.23
C CYS A 74 3.93 0.01 7.89
N ILE A 75 5.22 -0.28 7.98
CA ILE A 75 5.79 -1.62 7.86
C ILE A 75 6.34 -2.03 9.22
N GLY A 76 5.81 -3.11 9.77
CA GLY A 76 6.12 -3.50 11.15
C GLY A 76 5.75 -2.40 12.15
N GLY A 77 6.39 -2.39 13.31
CA GLY A 77 6.12 -1.41 14.37
C GLY A 77 6.93 -0.11 14.29
N GLY A 78 7.90 -0.01 13.40
CA GLY A 78 8.88 1.07 13.46
C GLY A 78 9.31 1.67 12.11
N VAL A 79 8.61 1.36 11.01
CA VAL A 79 8.93 1.93 9.69
C VAL A 79 7.71 2.62 9.11
N LEU A 80 7.84 3.91 8.89
CA LEU A 80 6.86 4.75 8.21
C LEU A 80 7.33 5.04 6.79
N VAL A 81 6.51 4.74 5.81
CA VAL A 81 6.78 4.99 4.38
C VAL A 81 5.81 6.03 3.87
N MET A 82 6.33 7.07 3.24
CA MET A 82 5.52 8.10 2.58
C MET A 82 5.12 7.59 1.20
N LEU A 83 3.82 7.52 0.91
CA LEU A 83 3.30 6.93 -0.34
C LEU A 83 3.72 7.72 -1.57
N ALA A 84 3.93 9.04 -1.45
CA ALA A 84 4.46 9.87 -2.54
C ALA A 84 5.88 9.46 -2.98
N ALA A 85 6.62 8.77 -2.13
CA ALA A 85 7.97 8.26 -2.44
C ALA A 85 7.97 6.82 -2.97
N VAL A 86 6.83 6.15 -3.00
CA VAL A 86 6.72 4.76 -3.47
C VAL A 86 6.67 4.73 -4.99
N GLU A 87 7.60 3.99 -5.57
CA GLU A 87 7.70 3.76 -7.02
C GLU A 87 7.01 2.46 -7.46
N GLY A 88 6.77 1.56 -6.53
CA GLY A 88 6.08 0.30 -6.79
C GLY A 88 5.98 -0.56 -5.55
N VAL A 89 5.05 -1.49 -5.58
CA VAL A 89 4.82 -2.46 -4.51
C VAL A 89 4.57 -3.85 -5.09
N ALA A 90 5.23 -4.85 -4.52
CA ALA A 90 4.92 -6.24 -4.79
C ALA A 90 4.00 -6.78 -3.69
N LEU A 91 2.84 -7.25 -4.10
CA LEU A 91 1.78 -7.82 -3.26
C LEU A 91 1.48 -9.24 -3.71
N LYS A 92 1.07 -10.08 -2.79
CA LYS A 92 0.46 -11.36 -3.16
C LYS A 92 -0.89 -11.13 -3.83
N PRO A 93 -1.27 -11.96 -4.85
CA PRO A 93 -2.62 -11.92 -5.40
C PRO A 93 -3.62 -12.26 -4.27
N ARG A 94 -4.57 -11.37 -4.00
CA ARG A 94 -5.61 -11.60 -3.00
C ARG A 94 -6.89 -10.89 -3.36
N GLU A 95 -8.01 -11.52 -3.03
CA GLU A 95 -9.31 -10.91 -3.04
C GLU A 95 -9.44 -9.88 -1.90
N HIS A 96 -10.16 -8.82 -2.14
CA HIS A 96 -10.23 -7.61 -1.35
C HIS A 96 -10.76 -7.87 0.07
N ALA A 97 -9.95 -7.61 1.07
CA ALA A 97 -10.42 -7.35 2.43
C ALA A 97 -10.00 -5.92 2.81
N VAL A 98 -10.92 -5.00 2.84
CA VAL A 98 -10.69 -3.65 3.34
C VAL A 98 -10.57 -3.75 4.86
N GLN A 99 -9.37 -3.63 5.40
CA GLN A 99 -9.17 -3.41 6.82
C GLN A 99 -8.90 -1.93 7.06
N GLU A 100 -9.86 -1.27 7.65
CA GLU A 100 -9.75 0.13 8.07
C GLU A 100 -8.84 0.27 9.30
N ARG A 101 -7.57 0.53 9.08
CA ARG A 101 -6.68 1.09 10.09
C ARG A 101 -5.99 2.30 9.52
N TRP A 102 -6.71 3.41 9.51
CA TRP A 102 -6.20 4.68 9.06
C TRP A 102 -5.42 5.38 10.18
N ARG A 103 -4.13 5.57 9.99
CA ARG A 103 -3.30 6.42 10.85
C ARG A 103 -2.55 7.41 9.98
N SER A 104 -2.65 8.69 10.29
CA SER A 104 -1.88 9.71 9.57
C SER A 104 -0.40 9.64 9.95
N ALA A 105 0.47 10.04 9.02
CA ALA A 105 1.90 10.18 9.27
C ALA A 105 2.18 11.08 10.49
N ARG A 106 1.43 12.17 10.61
CA ARG A 106 1.54 13.09 11.75
C ARG A 106 1.23 12.42 13.08
N SER A 107 0.20 11.58 13.15
CA SER A 107 -0.16 10.84 14.36
C SER A 107 0.94 9.87 14.78
N ILE A 108 1.50 9.14 13.83
CA ILE A 108 2.58 8.18 14.09
C ILE A 108 3.87 8.88 14.51
N LEU A 109 4.27 9.88 13.76
CA LEU A 109 5.46 10.67 14.05
C LEU A 109 5.30 11.46 15.36
N GLY A 110 4.11 11.96 15.66
CA GLY A 110 3.79 12.62 16.93
C GLY A 110 3.98 11.70 18.13
N GLN A 111 3.54 10.45 18.01
CA GLN A 111 3.78 9.43 19.03
C GLN A 111 5.29 9.16 19.21
N TRP A 112 6.03 8.95 18.14
CA TRP A 112 7.48 8.73 18.21
C TRP A 112 8.24 9.94 18.75
N CYS A 113 7.75 11.14 18.46
CA CYS A 113 8.29 12.38 19.00
C CYS A 113 8.07 12.47 20.52
N ALA A 114 6.87 12.17 21.02
CA ALA A 114 6.56 12.13 22.44
C ALA A 114 7.44 11.12 23.19
N GLU A 115 7.75 10.01 22.58
CA GLU A 115 8.63 8.95 23.10
C GLU A 115 10.13 9.26 22.90
N ARG A 116 10.48 10.38 22.27
CA ARG A 116 11.87 10.77 21.97
C ARG A 116 12.65 9.70 21.21
N LYS A 117 11.99 9.04 20.26
CA LYS A 117 12.63 7.96 19.47
C LYS A 117 13.84 8.45 18.70
N GLN A 118 14.87 7.60 18.70
CA GLN A 118 15.95 7.70 17.72
C GLN A 118 15.43 7.22 16.39
N VAL A 119 15.58 8.01 15.35
CA VAL A 119 15.07 7.68 14.01
C VAL A 119 16.14 7.90 12.95
N ARG A 120 16.00 7.13 11.89
CA ARG A 120 16.68 7.36 10.62
C ARG A 120 15.65 7.87 9.62
N VAL A 121 15.88 9.05 9.10
CA VAL A 121 15.05 9.69 8.08
C VAL A 121 15.75 9.59 6.75
N GLU A 122 15.10 8.98 5.78
CA GLU A 122 15.62 8.75 4.44
C GLU A 122 14.91 9.67 3.44
N THR A 123 15.68 10.29 2.57
CA THR A 123 15.24 11.09 1.44
C THR A 123 15.85 10.51 0.15
N ALA A 124 15.52 11.05 -1.03
CA ALA A 124 16.03 10.55 -2.31
C ALA A 124 17.57 10.51 -2.42
N GLY A 125 18.31 11.33 -1.67
CA GLY A 125 19.76 11.42 -1.76
C GLY A 125 20.50 11.34 -0.44
N THR A 126 19.81 11.25 0.69
CA THR A 126 20.42 11.37 2.01
C THR A 126 19.66 10.55 3.05
N ALA A 127 20.41 10.04 4.02
CA ALA A 127 19.85 9.48 5.24
C ALA A 127 20.41 10.19 6.46
N LEU A 128 19.55 10.59 7.37
CA LEU A 128 19.88 11.36 8.57
C LEU A 128 19.40 10.59 9.80
N GLU A 129 20.30 10.47 10.80
CA GLU A 129 19.95 9.84 12.07
C GLU A 129 19.96 10.87 13.19
N GLY A 130 18.97 10.79 14.06
CA GLY A 130 18.87 11.70 15.20
C GLY A 130 17.67 11.39 16.08
N THR A 131 17.55 12.13 17.17
CA THR A 131 16.37 12.06 18.04
C THR A 131 15.25 12.91 17.44
N LEU A 132 14.08 12.34 17.27
CA LEU A 132 12.90 13.08 16.82
C LEU A 132 12.47 14.06 17.92
N HIS A 133 12.62 15.34 17.65
CA HIS A 133 12.42 16.41 18.63
C HIS A 133 11.07 17.12 18.48
N ALA A 134 10.68 17.39 17.24
CA ALA A 134 9.40 18.00 16.93
C ALA A 134 8.86 17.53 15.58
N VAL A 135 7.54 17.53 15.46
CA VAL A 135 6.79 17.31 14.22
C VAL A 135 5.94 18.53 13.96
N ALA A 136 6.29 19.28 12.95
CA ALA A 136 5.58 20.48 12.56
C ALA A 136 4.59 20.20 11.42
N ARG A 137 4.01 21.26 10.86
CA ARG A 137 3.00 21.15 9.80
C ARG A 137 3.55 20.50 8.53
N ASP A 138 4.78 20.85 8.15
CA ASP A 138 5.41 20.49 6.89
C ASP A 138 6.87 20.04 7.01
N TYR A 139 7.39 19.88 8.25
CA TYR A 139 8.75 19.39 8.49
C TYR A 139 8.86 18.59 9.78
N LEU A 140 9.92 17.80 9.89
CA LEU A 140 10.43 17.19 11.11
C LEU A 140 11.62 17.99 11.63
N GLN A 141 11.78 18.03 12.95
CA GLN A 141 12.96 18.53 13.60
C GLN A 141 13.70 17.40 14.30
N LEU A 142 14.92 17.15 13.88
CA LEU A 142 15.81 16.14 14.45
C LEU A 142 16.88 16.83 15.29
N ARG A 143 17.15 16.29 16.47
CA ARG A 143 18.32 16.68 17.26
C ARG A 143 19.50 15.78 16.90
N ARG A 144 20.57 16.38 16.38
CA ARG A 144 21.79 15.68 15.95
C ARG A 144 23.03 16.45 16.41
N ARG A 145 23.95 15.76 17.08
CA ARG A 145 25.26 16.34 17.45
C ARG A 145 25.20 17.75 18.08
N GLY A 146 24.18 18.00 18.90
CA GLY A 146 24.01 19.29 19.56
C GLY A 146 23.29 20.38 18.75
N ALA A 147 22.96 20.10 17.48
CA ALA A 147 22.20 21.00 16.60
C ALA A 147 20.82 20.42 16.26
N PHE A 148 19.96 21.30 15.73
CA PHE A 148 18.69 20.90 15.15
C PHE A 148 18.76 20.90 13.64
N GLU A 149 18.22 19.85 13.03
CA GLU A 149 18.10 19.74 11.59
C GLU A 149 16.62 19.63 11.20
N LEU A 150 16.19 20.48 10.27
CA LEU A 150 14.82 20.52 9.76
C LEU A 150 14.74 19.74 8.46
N VAL A 151 13.85 18.75 8.39
CA VAL A 151 13.65 17.93 7.20
C VAL A 151 12.21 18.12 6.71
N PRO A 152 12.00 18.72 5.53
CA PRO A 152 10.67 18.89 4.96
C PRO A 152 9.96 17.55 4.76
N LEU A 153 8.72 17.41 5.23
CA LEU A 153 7.95 16.15 5.12
C LEU A 153 7.82 15.68 3.67
N ARG A 154 7.66 16.59 2.73
CA ARG A 154 7.56 16.29 1.29
C ARG A 154 8.83 15.67 0.69
N ARG A 155 9.96 15.76 1.37
CA ARG A 155 11.24 15.18 0.94
C ARG A 155 11.52 13.83 1.56
N ILE A 156 10.79 13.46 2.58
CA ILE A 156 10.95 12.22 3.30
C ILE A 156 10.33 11.08 2.50
N SER A 157 11.09 10.02 2.31
CA SER A 157 10.62 8.77 1.74
C SER A 157 10.31 7.74 2.82
N VAL A 158 11.18 7.58 3.81
CA VAL A 158 11.05 6.57 4.87
C VAL A 158 11.55 7.15 6.18
N VAL A 159 10.87 6.84 7.28
CA VAL A 159 11.35 7.07 8.64
C VAL A 159 11.40 5.73 9.37
N ARG A 160 12.56 5.38 9.90
CA ARG A 160 12.78 4.14 10.67
C ARG A 160 13.11 4.48 12.11
N VAL A 161 12.44 3.83 13.05
CA VAL A 161 12.84 3.85 14.46
C VAL A 161 14.08 2.98 14.61
N LEU A 162 15.12 3.54 15.22
CA LEU A 162 16.33 2.81 15.59
C LEU A 162 16.16 2.18 16.98
N GLN A 163 16.66 0.97 17.12
CA GLN A 163 16.66 0.27 18.40
C GLN A 163 17.79 0.76 19.29
#